data_dab2987e3cde17e884bdc44ebb6a4c53
#
_entry.id   dab2987e3cde17e884bdc44ebb6a4c53
#
_cell.length_a   1.000
_cell.length_b   1.000
_cell.length_c   1.000
_cell.angle_alpha   90.00
_cell.angle_beta   90.00
_cell.angle_gamma   90.00
#
_symmetry.space_group_name_H-M   'P 1'
#
loop_
_entity.id
_entity.type
_entity.pdbx_description
1 polymer ?
#
loop_
_entity_poly.entity_id
_entity_poly.type
_entity_poly.pdbx_seq_one_letter_code
_entity_poly.pdbx_strand_id
1 'polypeptide(L)'
;MMTENGQVDGIGGQVPQLPHPEQNLAMYRALSTTIRAGIVRTAHDCSEGGLAVALAEMCIGGRMGASVDIDGTGSGDVWGRLWGESLGRFVVAVSQDHESAFLAGMKGFPTTVLGTVDDAGSLRITDGDDPLVNVEVEAMTEAWKGTLDMTGGTI
;
A
#
# COMPACT_ATOMS: atom_id res chain seq x y z
N MET A 1 -12.84 -6.65 22.35
CA MET A 1 -13.89 -7.25 23.20
C MET A 1 -14.31 -8.54 22.51
N MET A 2 -14.29 -9.69 23.17
CA MET A 2 -14.76 -10.94 22.55
C MET A 2 -16.27 -10.97 22.58
N THR A 3 -16.91 -11.34 21.46
CA THR A 3 -18.34 -11.60 21.42
C THR A 3 -18.65 -12.95 22.07
N GLU A 4 -19.89 -13.21 22.45
CA GLU A 4 -20.34 -14.49 23.05
C GLU A 4 -20.02 -15.73 22.21
N ASN A 5 -19.71 -15.56 20.93
CA ASN A 5 -19.31 -16.62 19.99
C ASN A 5 -17.79 -16.72 19.76
N GLY A 6 -16.97 -16.03 20.57
CA GLY A 6 -15.52 -16.07 20.43
C GLY A 6 -14.96 -15.29 19.22
N GLN A 7 -15.80 -14.53 18.51
CA GLN A 7 -15.33 -13.60 17.48
C GLN A 7 -14.84 -12.32 18.13
N VAL A 8 -13.69 -11.86 17.68
CA VAL A 8 -13.14 -10.54 18.07
C VAL A 8 -13.74 -9.51 17.12
N ASP A 9 -14.57 -8.60 17.66
CA ASP A 9 -15.13 -7.51 16.88
C ASP A 9 -14.00 -6.63 16.33
N GLY A 10 -14.00 -6.41 15.02
CA GLY A 10 -13.14 -5.44 14.35
C GLY A 10 -11.75 -5.93 13.92
N ILE A 11 -11.42 -7.20 14.15
CA ILE A 11 -10.20 -7.79 13.59
C ILE A 11 -10.61 -8.86 12.59
N GLY A 12 -10.26 -8.67 11.33
CA GLY A 12 -10.43 -9.69 10.29
C GLY A 12 -9.68 -10.95 10.70
N GLY A 13 -10.43 -11.98 11.17
CA GLY A 13 -9.84 -13.18 11.75
C GLY A 13 -9.50 -14.27 10.75
N GLN A 14 -9.45 -14.00 9.45
CA GLN A 14 -9.12 -15.00 8.44
C GLN A 14 -7.68 -14.88 7.98
N VAL A 15 -6.98 -16.01 7.96
CA VAL A 15 -5.68 -16.11 7.31
C VAL A 15 -5.84 -15.67 5.84
N PRO A 16 -4.97 -14.79 5.31
CA PRO A 16 -5.02 -14.37 3.92
C PRO A 16 -5.08 -15.58 2.98
N GLN A 17 -6.09 -15.59 2.12
CA GLN A 17 -6.30 -16.66 1.17
C GLN A 17 -5.74 -16.28 -0.19
N LEU A 18 -5.25 -17.26 -0.95
CA LEU A 18 -4.88 -17.11 -2.36
C LEU A 18 -5.91 -17.87 -3.22
N PRO A 19 -7.12 -17.31 -3.44
CA PRO A 19 -8.23 -18.05 -4.02
C PRO A 19 -7.99 -18.45 -5.49
N HIS A 20 -7.13 -17.71 -6.20
CA HIS A 20 -6.88 -17.89 -7.63
C HIS A 20 -5.38 -17.85 -7.96
N PRO A 21 -4.59 -18.87 -7.58
CA PRO A 21 -3.13 -18.84 -7.71
C PRO A 21 -2.64 -18.66 -9.16
N GLU A 22 -3.37 -19.20 -10.14
CA GLU A 22 -3.02 -19.05 -11.56
C GLU A 22 -3.22 -17.61 -12.06
N GLN A 23 -4.29 -16.95 -11.64
CA GLN A 23 -4.55 -15.55 -11.97
C GLN A 23 -3.52 -14.63 -11.32
N ASN A 24 -3.18 -14.90 -10.06
CA ASN A 24 -2.15 -14.16 -9.35
C ASN A 24 -0.77 -14.33 -10.03
N LEU A 25 -0.43 -15.54 -10.44
CA LEU A 25 0.81 -15.78 -11.17
C LEU A 25 0.83 -15.01 -12.51
N ALA A 26 -0.28 -14.96 -13.22
CA ALA A 26 -0.40 -14.18 -14.46
C ALA A 26 -0.22 -12.67 -14.19
N MET A 27 -0.84 -12.15 -13.13
CA MET A 27 -0.67 -10.76 -12.70
C MET A 27 0.79 -10.46 -12.33
N TYR A 28 1.45 -11.33 -11.55
CA TYR A 28 2.86 -11.14 -11.17
C TYR A 28 3.78 -11.12 -12.39
N ARG A 29 3.52 -11.95 -13.39
CA ARG A 29 4.26 -11.94 -14.65
C ARG A 29 4.04 -10.66 -15.46
N ALA A 30 2.80 -10.16 -15.51
CA ALA A 30 2.48 -8.89 -16.16
C ALA A 30 3.19 -7.73 -15.46
N LEU A 31 3.10 -7.63 -14.13
CA LEU A 31 3.81 -6.62 -13.35
C LEU A 31 5.33 -6.71 -13.54
N SER A 32 5.90 -7.91 -13.45
CA SER A 32 7.34 -8.12 -13.69
C SER A 32 7.76 -7.67 -15.10
N THR A 33 6.91 -7.84 -16.10
CA THR A 33 7.17 -7.39 -17.47
C THR A 33 7.20 -5.87 -17.55
N THR A 34 6.25 -5.15 -16.92
CA THR A 34 6.25 -3.69 -16.91
C THR A 34 7.44 -3.12 -16.12
N ILE A 35 7.86 -3.77 -15.04
CA ILE A 35 9.07 -3.40 -14.28
C ILE A 35 10.31 -3.55 -15.17
N ARG A 36 10.49 -4.69 -15.82
CA ARG A 36 11.64 -4.95 -16.71
C ARG A 36 11.68 -4.04 -17.93
N ALA A 37 10.53 -3.59 -18.39
CA ALA A 37 10.44 -2.60 -19.48
C ALA A 37 10.78 -1.17 -19.04
N GLY A 38 11.07 -0.93 -17.74
CA GLY A 38 11.38 0.39 -17.20
C GLY A 38 10.17 1.31 -17.09
N ILE A 39 8.95 0.77 -17.20
CA ILE A 39 7.70 1.52 -17.09
C ILE A 39 7.43 1.90 -15.63
N VAL A 40 7.67 0.96 -14.70
CA VAL A 40 7.48 1.15 -13.26
C VAL A 40 8.76 1.77 -12.66
N ARG A 41 8.60 2.84 -11.89
CA ARG A 41 9.70 3.53 -11.19
C ARG A 41 10.03 2.85 -9.87
N THR A 42 9.02 2.50 -9.10
CA THR A 42 9.15 1.77 -7.83
C THR A 42 7.92 0.91 -7.62
N ALA A 43 8.08 -0.19 -6.91
CA ALA A 43 7.01 -1.11 -6.56
C ALA A 43 7.22 -1.60 -5.13
N HIS A 44 6.14 -1.76 -4.40
CA HIS A 44 6.10 -2.31 -3.05
C HIS A 44 4.93 -3.26 -2.92
N ASP A 45 5.09 -4.37 -2.23
CA ASP A 45 3.99 -5.24 -1.86
C ASP A 45 3.29 -4.73 -0.59
N CYS A 46 1.99 -4.99 -0.48
CA CYS A 46 1.24 -4.68 0.73
C CYS A 46 1.35 -5.88 1.69
N SER A 47 2.51 -6.05 2.30
CA SER A 47 2.79 -7.07 3.31
C SER A 47 2.42 -6.58 4.72
N GLU A 48 3.35 -6.61 5.65
CA GLU A 48 3.13 -6.18 7.04
C GLU A 48 2.62 -4.73 7.10
N GLY A 49 1.49 -4.53 7.77
CA GLY A 49 0.85 -3.22 7.89
C GLY A 49 0.11 -2.74 6.63
N GLY A 50 -0.04 -3.60 5.62
CA GLY A 50 -0.90 -3.39 4.46
C GLY A 50 -0.55 -2.18 3.59
N LEU A 51 -1.58 -1.56 3.01
CA LEU A 51 -1.42 -0.43 2.08
C LEU A 51 -0.82 0.80 2.74
N ALA A 52 -1.21 1.10 3.97
CA ALA A 52 -0.77 2.31 4.67
C ALA A 52 0.74 2.29 4.93
N VAL A 53 1.27 1.14 5.39
CA VAL A 53 2.71 0.98 5.62
C VAL A 53 3.48 0.94 4.31
N ALA A 54 3.00 0.23 3.29
CA ALA A 54 3.64 0.21 1.97
C ALA A 54 3.79 1.62 1.38
N LEU A 55 2.75 2.46 1.48
CA LEU A 55 2.81 3.87 1.05
C LEU A 55 3.82 4.67 1.88
N ALA A 56 3.84 4.49 3.20
CA ALA A 56 4.79 5.16 4.09
C ALA A 56 6.24 4.79 3.76
N GLU A 57 6.52 3.51 3.57
CA GLU A 57 7.87 3.02 3.22
C GLU A 57 8.33 3.51 1.85
N MET A 58 7.42 3.59 0.87
CA MET A 58 7.72 4.19 -0.44
C MET A 58 8.05 5.69 -0.30
N CYS A 59 7.31 6.44 0.52
CA CYS A 59 7.59 7.86 0.80
C CYS A 59 8.94 8.04 1.51
N ILE A 60 9.24 7.22 2.54
CA ILE A 60 10.51 7.22 3.26
C ILE A 60 11.67 6.93 2.30
N GLY A 61 11.56 5.86 1.51
CA GLY A 61 12.61 5.44 0.59
C GLY A 61 12.86 6.44 -0.54
N GLY A 62 11.78 7.05 -1.06
CA GLY A 62 11.84 8.08 -2.10
C GLY A 62 12.16 9.48 -1.59
N ARG A 63 12.01 9.74 -0.28
CA ARG A 63 12.02 11.08 0.34
C ARG A 63 11.06 12.06 -0.34
N MET A 64 9.91 11.54 -0.76
CA MET A 64 8.86 12.25 -1.48
C MET A 64 7.54 12.10 -0.73
N GLY A 65 6.69 13.10 -0.82
CA GLY A 65 5.32 13.02 -0.36
C GLY A 65 4.42 12.29 -1.34
N ALA A 66 3.21 11.98 -0.89
CA ALA A 66 2.16 11.45 -1.75
C ALA A 66 0.79 11.89 -1.26
N SER A 67 -0.11 12.11 -2.21
CA SER A 67 -1.52 12.37 -1.97
C SER A 67 -2.34 11.29 -2.65
N VAL A 68 -3.01 10.47 -1.86
CA VAL A 68 -3.74 9.30 -2.35
C VAL A 68 -5.15 9.24 -1.76
N ASP A 69 -6.08 8.74 -2.57
CA ASP A 69 -7.44 8.43 -2.17
C ASP A 69 -7.64 6.92 -2.28
N ILE A 70 -8.10 6.31 -1.20
CA ILE A 70 -8.35 4.87 -1.14
C ILE A 70 -9.81 4.51 -1.46
N ASP A 71 -10.66 5.47 -1.78
CA ASP A 71 -12.01 5.15 -2.23
C ASP A 71 -11.95 4.23 -3.46
N GLY A 72 -12.80 3.22 -3.47
CA GLY A 72 -12.80 2.20 -4.53
C GLY A 72 -11.65 1.18 -4.51
N THR A 73 -10.76 1.18 -3.50
CA THR A 73 -9.62 0.22 -3.41
C THR A 73 -9.99 -1.18 -2.93
N GLY A 74 -11.21 -1.55 -2.94
CA GLY A 74 -11.67 -2.88 -2.57
C GLY A 74 -12.95 -2.85 -1.73
N SER A 75 -13.36 -4.02 -1.26
CA SER A 75 -14.52 -4.19 -0.39
C SER A 75 -14.08 -4.28 1.08
N GLY A 76 -14.88 -3.71 1.95
CA GLY A 76 -14.64 -3.74 3.39
C GLY A 76 -14.61 -2.35 4.00
N ASP A 77 -14.38 -2.31 5.31
CA ASP A 77 -14.23 -1.04 6.00
C ASP A 77 -12.87 -0.37 5.71
N VAL A 78 -12.74 0.87 6.09
CA VAL A 78 -11.53 1.67 5.88
C VAL A 78 -10.28 1.02 6.50
N TRP A 79 -10.45 0.37 7.65
CA TRP A 79 -9.35 -0.29 8.36
C TRP A 79 -8.84 -1.51 7.60
N GLY A 80 -9.74 -2.33 7.04
CA GLY A 80 -9.39 -3.47 6.20
C GLY A 80 -8.73 -3.04 4.88
N ARG A 81 -9.12 -1.89 4.32
CA ARG A 81 -8.49 -1.34 3.10
C ARG A 81 -7.07 -0.83 3.37
N LEU A 82 -6.85 -0.14 4.50
CA LEU A 82 -5.55 0.42 4.89
C LEU A 82 -4.57 -0.63 5.41
N TRP A 83 -5.02 -1.46 6.35
CA TRP A 83 -4.15 -2.34 7.14
C TRP A 83 -4.27 -3.82 6.79
N GLY A 84 -5.17 -4.16 5.85
CA GLY A 84 -5.35 -5.55 5.43
C GLY A 84 -4.12 -6.08 4.67
N GLU A 85 -3.65 -7.25 5.06
CA GLU A 85 -2.47 -7.93 4.52
C GLU A 85 -2.84 -8.99 3.48
N SER A 86 -3.79 -8.66 2.60
CA SER A 86 -4.26 -9.59 1.56
C SER A 86 -3.17 -9.87 0.54
N LEU A 87 -3.01 -11.15 0.19
CA LEU A 87 -2.00 -11.58 -0.77
C LEU A 87 -2.23 -10.99 -2.17
N GLY A 88 -1.13 -10.68 -2.85
CA GLY A 88 -1.17 -10.24 -4.25
C GLY A 88 -1.51 -8.76 -4.44
N ARG A 89 -1.40 -7.94 -3.41
CA ARG A 89 -1.54 -6.47 -3.51
C ARG A 89 -0.18 -5.81 -3.65
N PHE A 90 -0.09 -4.88 -4.59
CA PHE A 90 1.12 -4.09 -4.83
C PHE A 90 0.76 -2.63 -4.99
N VAL A 91 1.64 -1.75 -4.53
CA VAL A 91 1.65 -0.33 -4.87
C VAL A 91 2.79 -0.09 -5.84
N VAL A 92 2.53 0.67 -6.90
CA VAL A 92 3.55 1.04 -7.87
C VAL A 92 3.51 2.54 -8.13
N ALA A 93 4.66 3.14 -8.35
CA ALA A 93 4.75 4.48 -8.88
C ALA A 93 5.22 4.44 -10.33
N VAL A 94 4.51 5.17 -11.17
CA VAL A 94 4.73 5.24 -12.62
C VAL A 94 4.81 6.72 -13.01
N SER A 95 5.72 7.08 -13.91
CA SER A 95 5.75 8.45 -14.43
C SER A 95 4.52 8.69 -15.32
N GLN A 96 4.07 9.93 -15.38
CA GLN A 96 2.90 10.33 -16.19
C GLN A 96 3.03 9.88 -17.66
N ASP A 97 4.22 9.94 -18.23
CA ASP A 97 4.49 9.51 -19.61
C ASP A 97 4.29 8.00 -19.81
N HIS A 98 4.41 7.20 -18.74
CA HIS A 98 4.29 5.74 -18.79
C HIS A 98 2.95 5.21 -18.26
N GLU A 99 2.07 6.05 -17.75
CA GLU A 99 0.79 5.63 -17.15
C GLU A 99 -0.05 4.79 -18.12
N SER A 100 -0.25 5.28 -19.34
CA SER A 100 -1.02 4.56 -20.37
C SER A 100 -0.39 3.22 -20.74
N ALA A 101 0.94 3.13 -20.79
CA ALA A 101 1.66 1.91 -21.08
C ALA A 101 1.53 0.90 -19.93
N PHE A 102 1.59 1.39 -18.68
CA PHE A 102 1.37 0.56 -17.49
C PHE A 102 -0.04 -0.02 -17.48
N LEU A 103 -1.06 0.82 -17.61
CA LEU A 103 -2.46 0.40 -17.62
C LEU A 103 -2.74 -0.61 -18.75
N ALA A 104 -2.13 -0.42 -19.91
CA ALA A 104 -2.22 -1.38 -21.01
C ALA A 104 -1.56 -2.72 -20.65
N GLY A 105 -0.39 -2.71 -20.00
CA GLY A 105 0.33 -3.92 -19.55
C GLY A 105 -0.39 -4.68 -18.45
N MET A 106 -1.18 -3.98 -17.63
CA MET A 106 -1.97 -4.56 -16.54
C MET A 106 -3.42 -4.84 -16.94
N LYS A 107 -3.77 -4.69 -18.22
CA LYS A 107 -5.13 -4.91 -18.70
C LYS A 107 -5.64 -6.32 -18.36
N GLY A 108 -6.79 -6.37 -17.69
CA GLY A 108 -7.42 -7.62 -17.24
C GLY A 108 -7.11 -7.98 -15.79
N PHE A 109 -6.27 -7.20 -15.11
CA PHE A 109 -6.03 -7.32 -13.67
C PHE A 109 -6.61 -6.11 -12.94
N PRO A 110 -7.14 -6.30 -11.70
CA PRO A 110 -7.62 -5.18 -10.89
C PRO A 110 -6.50 -4.15 -10.70
N THR A 111 -6.77 -2.93 -11.13
CA THR A 111 -5.79 -1.84 -11.06
C THR A 111 -6.55 -0.54 -10.74
N THR A 112 -6.13 0.17 -9.71
CA THR A 112 -6.71 1.42 -9.25
C THR A 112 -5.63 2.50 -9.20
N VAL A 113 -5.91 3.66 -9.78
CA VAL A 113 -5.06 4.85 -9.63
C VAL A 113 -5.42 5.48 -8.30
N LEU A 114 -4.47 5.54 -7.37
CA LEU A 114 -4.69 6.06 -6.02
C LEU A 114 -4.49 7.58 -5.93
N GLY A 115 -3.58 8.13 -6.72
CA GLY A 115 -3.22 9.54 -6.62
C GLY A 115 -1.85 9.83 -7.18
N THR A 116 -1.15 10.78 -6.59
CA THR A 116 0.12 11.30 -7.11
C THR A 116 1.21 11.35 -6.03
N VAL A 117 2.45 11.15 -6.49
CA VAL A 117 3.66 11.47 -5.71
C VAL A 117 3.95 12.96 -5.90
N ASP A 118 4.30 13.65 -4.82
CA ASP A 118 4.56 15.08 -4.78
C ASP A 118 5.80 15.42 -3.93
N ASP A 119 6.21 16.67 -3.95
CA ASP A 119 7.33 17.22 -3.17
C ASP A 119 6.88 17.90 -1.87
N ALA A 120 5.63 17.71 -1.45
CA ALA A 120 5.08 18.34 -0.25
C ALA A 120 5.68 17.80 1.05
N GLY A 121 6.42 16.68 0.99
CA GLY A 121 7.11 16.10 2.14
C GLY A 121 6.19 15.43 3.15
N SER A 122 4.94 15.14 2.79
CA SER A 122 3.99 14.46 3.66
C SER A 122 3.22 13.37 2.91
N LEU A 123 2.83 12.30 3.61
CA LEU A 123 1.87 11.30 3.12
C LEU A 123 0.47 11.72 3.55
N ARG A 124 -0.39 11.94 2.58
CA ARG A 124 -1.81 12.21 2.78
C ARG A 124 -2.64 11.08 2.21
N ILE A 125 -3.52 10.52 3.03
CA ILE A 125 -4.46 9.47 2.61
C ILE A 125 -5.87 9.95 2.96
N THR A 126 -6.77 9.87 1.99
CA THR A 126 -8.20 10.14 2.16
C THR A 126 -9.04 8.92 1.78
N ASP A 127 -10.29 8.91 2.19
CA ASP A 127 -11.35 8.02 1.72
C ASP A 127 -12.48 8.91 1.21
N GLY A 128 -12.42 9.24 -0.09
CA GLY A 128 -13.20 10.32 -0.65
C GLY A 128 -12.88 11.67 0.03
N ASP A 129 -13.90 12.29 0.63
CA ASP A 129 -13.74 13.57 1.34
C ASP A 129 -13.19 13.44 2.77
N ASP A 130 -13.11 12.22 3.30
CA ASP A 130 -12.68 11.98 4.69
C ASP A 130 -11.16 11.87 4.78
N PRO A 131 -10.47 12.79 5.50
CA PRO A 131 -9.03 12.70 5.74
C PRO A 131 -8.72 11.61 6.76
N LEU A 132 -7.85 10.66 6.40
CA LEU A 132 -7.46 9.54 7.27
C LEU A 132 -6.06 9.68 7.82
N VAL A 133 -5.11 10.08 6.98
CA VAL A 133 -3.68 10.19 7.33
C VAL A 133 -3.13 11.50 6.78
N ASN A 134 -2.37 12.20 7.58
CA ASN A 134 -1.51 13.31 7.15
C ASN A 134 -0.28 13.35 8.05
N VAL A 135 0.82 12.79 7.56
CA VAL A 135 2.06 12.62 8.34
C VAL A 135 3.27 13.05 7.51
N GLU A 136 4.16 13.81 8.12
CA GLU A 136 5.41 14.22 7.50
C GLU A 136 6.34 13.03 7.25
N VAL A 137 7.00 13.01 6.10
CA VAL A 137 7.94 11.94 5.72
C VAL A 137 9.10 11.84 6.72
N GLU A 138 9.56 12.96 7.26
CA GLU A 138 10.63 12.97 8.26
C GLU A 138 10.15 12.30 9.56
N ALA A 139 8.94 12.60 10.05
CA ALA A 139 8.38 11.97 11.24
C ALA A 139 8.22 10.44 11.06
N MET A 140 7.77 9.99 9.88
CA MET A 140 7.73 8.57 9.54
C MET A 140 9.14 7.94 9.54
N THR A 141 10.12 8.66 8.99
CA THR A 141 11.53 8.21 8.93
C THR A 141 12.13 8.07 10.32
N GLU A 142 11.88 9.04 11.21
CA GLU A 142 12.33 8.98 12.60
C GLU A 142 11.70 7.83 13.36
N ALA A 143 10.39 7.62 13.22
CA ALA A 143 9.69 6.50 13.85
C ALA A 143 10.24 5.15 13.36
N TRP A 144 10.47 5.02 12.05
CA TRP A 144 10.99 3.79 11.45
C TRP A 144 12.41 3.46 11.93
N LYS A 145 13.28 4.46 12.04
CA LYS A 145 14.67 4.29 12.52
C LYS A 145 14.74 4.09 14.04
N GLY A 146 13.89 4.78 14.80
CA GLY A 146 13.90 4.77 16.25
C GLY A 146 13.47 3.44 16.86
N THR A 147 12.68 2.65 16.17
CA THR A 147 12.17 1.35 16.65
C THR A 147 13.28 0.33 16.90
N LEU A 148 14.47 0.49 16.32
CA LEU A 148 15.61 -0.42 16.41
C LEU A 148 16.75 0.15 17.27
N ASP A 149 16.47 0.98 18.27
CA ASP A 149 17.50 1.41 19.21
C ASP A 149 17.99 0.22 20.06
N MET A 150 19.05 -0.43 19.57
CA MET A 150 19.72 -1.55 20.23
C MET A 150 20.68 -1.09 21.34
N THR A 151 20.73 0.20 21.66
CA THR A 151 21.66 0.74 22.66
C THR A 151 21.21 0.56 24.11
N GLY A 152 20.09 -0.14 24.34
CA GLY A 152 19.63 -0.52 25.68
C GLY A 152 19.09 0.63 26.52
N GLY A 153 18.67 1.70 25.89
CA GLY A 153 17.93 2.77 26.55
C GLY A 153 16.64 2.22 27.15
N THR A 154 16.50 2.30 28.44
CA THR A 154 15.31 1.87 29.19
C THR A 154 14.09 2.63 28.67
N ILE A 155 13.07 1.86 28.29
CA ILE A 155 11.72 2.36 27.96
C ILE A 155 11.09 3.01 29.21
#